data_c63c0dcedc3a561017cd6bfb74ddae99
#
_entry.id   c63c0dcedc3a561017cd6bfb74ddae99
#
_cell.length_a   1.000
_cell.length_b   1.000
_cell.length_c   1.000
_cell.angle_alpha   90.00
_cell.angle_beta   90.00
_cell.angle_gamma   90.00
#
_symmetry.space_group_name_H-M   'P 1'
#
loop_
_entity.id
_entity.type
_entity.pdbx_description
1 polymer ?
#
loop_
_entity_poly.entity_id
_entity_poly.type
_entity_poly.pdbx_seq_one_letter_code
_entity_poly.pdbx_strand_id
1 'polypeptide(L)'
;MSLTQFTIRMPNKVLNNIKQAASEENLTITDFIISKSDPTYLEDQNILQIDSILKEISKLPEKSVFSLKSLYDEGKWINFSRGSRISTGRLFFRYYDENIDGLKKKIKFIGKNSGNLAQYEKL
;
A
#
# COMPACT_ATOMS: atom_id res chain seq x y z
N MET A 1 0.28 -17.62 15.48
CA MET A 1 0.40 -16.50 16.43
C MET A 1 -0.86 -16.40 17.26
N SER A 2 -0.75 -16.36 18.58
CA SER A 2 -1.92 -16.13 19.42
C SER A 2 -2.18 -14.63 19.54
N LEU A 3 -3.47 -14.28 19.67
CA LEU A 3 -3.89 -12.90 19.80
C LEU A 3 -4.40 -12.66 21.21
N THR A 4 -4.05 -11.50 21.75
CA THR A 4 -4.54 -11.05 23.05
C THR A 4 -5.26 -9.74 22.88
N GLN A 5 -6.46 -9.63 23.40
CA GLN A 5 -7.22 -8.38 23.33
C GLN A 5 -6.69 -7.39 24.37
N PHE A 6 -6.50 -6.17 23.92
CA PHE A 6 -6.10 -5.04 24.77
C PHE A 6 -7.01 -3.86 24.46
N THR A 7 -7.62 -3.28 25.48
CA THR A 7 -8.58 -2.19 25.32
C THR A 7 -7.97 -0.87 25.81
N ILE A 8 -8.06 0.16 24.99
CA ILE A 8 -7.61 1.51 25.32
C ILE A 8 -8.81 2.45 25.28
N ARG A 9 -8.92 3.29 26.32
CA ARG A 9 -9.88 4.39 26.34
C ARG A 9 -9.17 5.67 25.93
N MET A 10 -9.82 6.48 25.08
CA MET A 10 -9.27 7.75 24.65
C MET A 10 -10.39 8.76 24.38
N PRO A 11 -10.08 10.07 24.45
CA PRO A 11 -11.07 11.09 24.06
C PRO A 11 -11.51 10.90 22.60
N ASN A 12 -12.78 11.25 22.33
CA ASN A 12 -13.34 11.09 20.98
C ASN A 12 -12.54 11.86 19.92
N LYS A 13 -12.04 13.05 20.27
CA LYS A 13 -11.23 13.85 19.35
C LYS A 13 -9.95 13.10 18.94
N VAL A 14 -9.29 12.46 19.90
CA VAL A 14 -8.07 11.68 19.65
C VAL A 14 -8.38 10.49 18.76
N LEU A 15 -9.47 9.78 19.05
CA LEU A 15 -9.89 8.63 18.22
C LEU A 15 -10.18 9.07 16.78
N ASN A 16 -10.87 10.19 16.59
CA ASN A 16 -11.16 10.69 15.25
C ASN A 16 -9.89 11.06 14.48
N ASN A 17 -8.90 11.65 15.17
CA ASN A 17 -7.61 11.95 14.55
C ASN A 17 -6.87 10.68 14.13
N ILE A 18 -6.92 9.65 14.97
CA ILE A 18 -6.30 8.35 14.66
C ILE A 18 -7.01 7.69 13.47
N LYS A 19 -8.34 7.71 13.44
CA LYS A 19 -9.12 7.17 12.32
C LYS A 19 -8.74 7.83 11.00
N GLN A 20 -8.60 9.15 11.00
CA GLN A 20 -8.21 9.89 9.81
C GLN A 20 -6.79 9.52 9.38
N ALA A 21 -5.84 9.51 10.31
CA ALA A 21 -4.45 9.17 10.01
C ALA A 21 -4.33 7.73 9.49
N ALA A 22 -5.05 6.79 10.09
CA ALA A 22 -5.06 5.39 9.63
C ALA A 22 -5.62 5.28 8.21
N SER A 23 -6.71 6.01 7.90
CA SER A 23 -7.30 6.03 6.57
C SER A 23 -6.33 6.58 5.53
N GLU A 24 -5.58 7.62 5.87
CA GLU A 24 -4.56 8.20 4.99
C GLU A 24 -3.43 7.22 4.67
N GLU A 25 -3.09 6.36 5.62
CA GLU A 25 -2.08 5.30 5.42
C GLU A 25 -2.68 3.99 4.92
N ASN A 26 -4.00 3.97 4.64
CA ASN A 26 -4.72 2.77 4.19
C ASN A 26 -4.61 1.60 5.17
N LEU A 27 -4.70 1.90 6.46
CA LEU A 27 -4.61 0.90 7.54
C LEU A 27 -5.90 0.90 8.36
N THR A 28 -6.17 -0.24 9.02
CA THR A 28 -7.17 -0.27 10.09
C THR A 28 -6.64 0.54 11.27
N ILE A 29 -7.54 0.94 12.17
CA ILE A 29 -7.15 1.67 13.39
C ILE A 29 -6.16 0.81 14.19
N THR A 30 -6.46 -0.47 14.35
CA THR A 30 -5.61 -1.41 15.09
C THR A 30 -4.21 -1.51 14.47
N ASP A 31 -4.13 -1.75 13.17
CA ASP A 31 -2.84 -1.85 12.48
C ASP A 31 -2.06 -0.55 12.55
N PHE A 32 -2.75 0.59 12.42
CA PHE A 32 -2.11 1.90 12.54
C PHE A 32 -1.47 2.07 13.92
N ILE A 33 -2.22 1.81 14.99
CA ILE A 33 -1.71 1.99 16.36
C ILE A 33 -0.52 1.07 16.62
N ILE A 34 -0.63 -0.19 16.25
CA ILE A 34 0.45 -1.16 16.47
C ILE A 34 1.69 -0.78 15.66
N SER A 35 1.52 -0.34 14.42
CA SER A 35 2.65 0.03 13.55
C SER A 35 3.45 1.22 14.08
N LYS A 36 2.79 2.13 14.81
CA LYS A 36 3.49 3.27 15.43
C LYS A 36 4.27 2.86 16.66
N SER A 37 3.88 1.76 17.30
CA SER A 37 4.55 1.22 18.49
C SER A 37 5.64 0.19 18.14
N ASP A 38 5.44 -0.56 17.05
CA ASP A 38 6.37 -1.59 16.59
C ASP A 38 6.65 -1.38 15.09
N PRO A 39 7.83 -0.83 14.72
CA PRO A 39 8.14 -0.51 13.33
C PRO A 39 8.15 -1.70 12.37
N THR A 40 8.29 -2.92 12.87
CA THR A 40 8.32 -4.12 12.02
C THR A 40 6.96 -4.78 11.83
N TYR A 41 5.93 -4.27 12.51
CA TYR A 41 4.63 -4.93 12.56
C TYR A 41 4.00 -5.13 11.18
N LEU A 42 4.03 -4.10 10.32
CA LEU A 42 3.39 -4.17 9.01
C LEU A 42 4.05 -5.21 8.10
N GLU A 43 5.37 -5.39 8.21
CA GLU A 43 6.09 -6.43 7.47
C GLU A 43 5.64 -7.82 7.92
N ASP A 44 5.48 -8.00 9.25
CA ASP A 44 5.06 -9.28 9.82
C ASP A 44 3.62 -9.65 9.43
N GLN A 45 2.77 -8.66 9.12
CA GLN A 45 1.39 -8.86 8.74
C GLN A 45 1.18 -9.04 7.24
N ASN A 46 2.26 -9.05 6.45
CA ASN A 46 2.20 -9.18 5.00
C ASN A 46 1.27 -8.15 4.34
N ILE A 47 1.39 -6.90 4.78
CA ILE A 47 0.63 -5.78 4.24
C ILE A 47 1.42 -5.14 3.11
N LEU A 48 0.80 -5.00 1.93
CA LEU A 48 1.39 -4.30 0.81
C LEU A 48 1.43 -2.78 1.11
N GLN A 49 2.61 -2.17 0.97
CA GLN A 49 2.83 -0.77 1.31
C GLN A 49 3.27 0.04 0.09
N ILE A 50 2.86 1.30 0.03
CA ILE A 50 3.23 2.23 -1.06
C ILE A 50 4.76 2.38 -1.15
N ASP A 51 5.46 2.54 -0.02
CA ASP A 51 6.91 2.69 -0.01
C ASP A 51 7.61 1.49 -0.64
N SER A 52 7.13 0.29 -0.37
CA SER A 52 7.64 -0.94 -1.00
C SER A 52 7.43 -0.92 -2.52
N ILE A 53 6.25 -0.50 -2.95
CA ILE A 53 5.93 -0.40 -4.39
C ILE A 53 6.88 0.59 -5.08
N LEU A 54 7.07 1.78 -4.51
CA LEU A 54 7.95 2.78 -5.08
C LEU A 54 9.39 2.29 -5.18
N LYS A 55 9.83 1.55 -4.18
CA LYS A 55 11.16 0.96 -4.17
C LYS A 55 11.32 -0.07 -5.29
N GLU A 56 10.33 -0.93 -5.50
CA GLU A 56 10.38 -1.92 -6.58
C GLU A 56 10.33 -1.25 -7.96
N ILE A 57 9.53 -0.18 -8.12
CA ILE A 57 9.49 0.58 -9.36
C ILE A 57 10.86 1.18 -9.69
N SER A 58 11.58 1.68 -8.69
CA SER A 58 12.88 2.31 -8.90
C SER A 58 13.92 1.35 -9.48
N LYS A 59 13.73 0.05 -9.33
CA LYS A 59 14.62 -0.98 -9.86
C LYS A 59 14.33 -1.33 -11.32
N LEU A 60 13.21 -0.88 -11.88
CA LEU A 60 12.82 -1.23 -13.24
C LEU A 60 13.58 -0.40 -14.27
N PRO A 61 13.92 -1.00 -15.43
CA PRO A 61 14.48 -0.23 -16.54
C PRO A 61 13.44 0.71 -17.16
N GLU A 62 13.89 1.78 -17.80
CA GLU A 62 13.03 2.70 -18.52
C GLU A 62 12.20 1.97 -19.57
N LYS A 63 10.98 2.43 -19.78
CA LYS A 63 10.00 1.88 -20.75
C LYS A 63 9.46 0.50 -20.38
N SER A 64 9.79 -0.05 -19.21
CA SER A 64 9.16 -1.28 -18.73
C SER A 64 7.69 -1.07 -18.46
N VAL A 65 6.87 -2.01 -18.89
CA VAL A 65 5.44 -2.04 -18.55
C VAL A 65 5.26 -2.97 -17.35
N PHE A 66 4.54 -2.52 -16.35
CA PHE A 66 4.35 -3.30 -15.12
C PHE A 66 2.94 -3.12 -14.54
N SER A 67 2.51 -4.09 -13.76
CA SER A 67 1.40 -3.96 -12.82
C SER A 67 1.96 -4.10 -11.40
N LEU A 68 1.19 -3.76 -10.37
CA LEU A 68 1.67 -3.95 -8.99
C LEU A 68 2.01 -5.42 -8.73
N LYS A 69 1.19 -6.33 -9.27
CA LYS A 69 1.44 -7.76 -9.15
C LYS A 69 2.78 -8.17 -9.76
N SER A 70 3.15 -7.61 -10.90
CA SER A 70 4.37 -7.97 -11.59
C SER A 70 5.65 -7.46 -10.92
N LEU A 71 5.53 -6.51 -10.00
CA LEU A 71 6.67 -5.99 -9.24
C LEU A 71 7.22 -7.01 -8.23
N TYR A 72 6.43 -7.99 -7.86
CA TYR A 72 6.80 -8.99 -6.87
C TYR A 72 6.77 -10.37 -7.50
N ASP A 73 7.55 -11.31 -6.98
CA ASP A 73 7.42 -12.69 -7.40
C ASP A 73 6.04 -13.24 -6.97
N GLU A 74 5.60 -14.31 -7.61
CA GLU A 74 4.26 -14.85 -7.41
C GLU A 74 4.01 -15.24 -5.95
N GLY A 75 4.98 -15.89 -5.31
CA GLY A 75 4.85 -16.31 -3.92
C GLY A 75 4.72 -15.14 -2.98
N LYS A 76 5.50 -14.09 -3.19
CA LYS A 76 5.43 -12.90 -2.35
C LYS A 76 4.13 -12.14 -2.54
N TRP A 77 3.66 -12.02 -3.78
CA TRP A 77 2.39 -11.36 -4.07
C TRP A 77 1.21 -12.07 -3.41
N ILE A 78 1.15 -13.39 -3.48
CA ILE A 78 0.09 -14.20 -2.88
C ILE A 78 0.09 -14.07 -1.36
N ASN A 79 1.26 -13.89 -0.73
CA ASN A 79 1.36 -13.74 0.72
C ASN A 79 0.81 -12.42 1.23
N PHE A 80 0.72 -11.37 0.40
CA PHE A 80 0.02 -10.16 0.82
C PHE A 80 -1.46 -10.49 0.99
N SER A 81 -2.09 -9.93 2.03
CA SER A 81 -3.53 -10.15 2.23
C SER A 81 -4.31 -9.58 1.04
N ARG A 82 -5.42 -10.24 0.70
CA ARG A 82 -6.25 -9.80 -0.43
C ARG A 82 -6.77 -8.37 -0.22
N GLY A 83 -7.23 -8.05 0.99
CA GLY A 83 -7.69 -6.70 1.31
C GLY A 83 -6.61 -5.67 1.11
N SER A 84 -5.38 -5.95 1.55
CA SER A 84 -4.24 -5.07 1.37
C SER A 84 -3.90 -4.86 -0.11
N ARG A 85 -3.92 -5.93 -0.92
CA ARG A 85 -3.65 -5.82 -2.35
C ARG A 85 -4.66 -4.90 -3.05
N ILE A 86 -5.94 -5.05 -2.74
CA ILE A 86 -7.00 -4.24 -3.33
C ILE A 86 -6.92 -2.78 -2.84
N SER A 87 -6.86 -2.58 -1.53
CA SER A 87 -6.84 -1.24 -0.94
C SER A 87 -5.60 -0.44 -1.35
N THR A 88 -4.44 -1.07 -1.32
CA THR A 88 -3.19 -0.42 -1.68
C THR A 88 -3.11 -0.16 -3.18
N GLY A 89 -3.70 -1.03 -4.01
CA GLY A 89 -3.80 -0.78 -5.44
C GLY A 89 -4.61 0.47 -5.75
N ARG A 90 -5.73 0.68 -5.06
CA ARG A 90 -6.54 1.88 -5.18
C ARG A 90 -5.81 3.12 -4.69
N LEU A 91 -5.13 3.00 -3.56
CA LEU A 91 -4.35 4.09 -2.99
C LEU A 91 -3.20 4.48 -3.92
N PHE A 92 -2.51 3.52 -4.50
CA PHE A 92 -1.44 3.76 -5.45
C PHE A 92 -1.94 4.53 -6.68
N PHE A 93 -3.08 4.11 -7.24
CA PHE A 93 -3.66 4.85 -8.36
C PHE A 93 -4.00 6.29 -8.00
N ARG A 94 -4.51 6.52 -6.80
CA ARG A 94 -4.79 7.87 -6.32
C ARG A 94 -3.52 8.71 -6.16
N TYR A 95 -2.44 8.10 -5.64
CA TYR A 95 -1.12 8.73 -5.57
C TYR A 95 -0.67 9.20 -6.95
N TYR A 96 -0.84 8.35 -7.94
CA TYR A 96 -0.50 8.68 -9.31
C TYR A 96 -1.40 9.81 -9.85
N ASP A 97 -2.70 9.67 -9.70
CA ASP A 97 -3.68 10.62 -10.23
C ASP A 97 -3.50 12.01 -9.64
N GLU A 98 -3.19 12.10 -8.35
CA GLU A 98 -2.92 13.34 -7.65
C GLU A 98 -1.47 13.82 -7.80
N ASN A 99 -0.65 13.08 -8.54
CA ASN A 99 0.75 13.39 -8.79
C ASN A 99 1.56 13.63 -7.50
N ILE A 100 1.32 12.85 -6.47
CA ILE A 100 2.02 12.96 -5.20
C ILE A 100 3.51 12.64 -5.42
N ASP A 101 4.37 13.50 -4.89
CA ASP A 101 5.84 13.40 -5.03
C ASP A 101 6.31 13.33 -6.49
N GLY A 102 5.51 13.89 -7.41
CA GLY A 102 5.86 13.93 -8.83
C GLY A 102 5.79 12.57 -9.52
N LEU A 103 4.94 11.67 -9.03
CA LEU A 103 4.88 10.31 -9.57
C LEU A 103 4.58 10.26 -11.07
N LYS A 104 3.79 11.19 -11.61
CA LYS A 104 3.51 11.27 -13.06
C LYS A 104 4.75 11.53 -13.91
N LYS A 105 5.83 12.01 -13.32
CA LYS A 105 7.11 12.19 -14.01
C LYS A 105 7.94 10.90 -14.04
N LYS A 106 7.59 9.93 -13.21
CA LYS A 106 8.33 8.68 -13.07
C LYS A 106 7.65 7.52 -13.78
N ILE A 107 6.33 7.52 -13.84
CA ILE A 107 5.53 6.47 -14.45
C ILE A 107 4.35 7.06 -15.20
N LYS A 108 3.76 6.25 -16.12
CA LYS A 108 2.57 6.62 -16.88
C LYS A 108 1.55 5.50 -16.79
N PHE A 109 0.31 5.82 -16.43
CA PHE A 109 -0.79 4.86 -16.49
C PHE A 109 -1.18 4.60 -17.95
N ILE A 110 -1.23 3.33 -18.35
CA ILE A 110 -1.51 2.96 -19.74
C ILE A 110 -2.80 2.14 -19.90
N GLY A 111 -3.57 1.96 -18.84
CA GLY A 111 -4.85 1.27 -18.90
C GLY A 111 -4.85 -0.03 -18.12
N LYS A 112 -5.89 -0.84 -18.32
CA LYS A 112 -6.02 -2.15 -17.67
C LYS A 112 -5.83 -3.26 -18.68
N ASN A 113 -5.21 -4.37 -18.24
CA ASN A 113 -5.05 -5.55 -19.09
C ASN A 113 -6.33 -6.42 -19.07
N SER A 114 -6.28 -7.55 -19.77
CA SER A 114 -7.41 -8.50 -19.84
C SER A 114 -7.81 -9.08 -18.48
N GLY A 115 -6.90 -9.11 -17.52
CA GLY A 115 -7.17 -9.52 -16.13
C GLY A 115 -7.69 -8.41 -15.25
N ASN A 116 -8.06 -7.25 -15.83
CA ASN A 116 -8.52 -6.07 -15.09
C ASN A 116 -7.49 -5.48 -14.12
N LEU A 117 -6.20 -5.72 -14.38
CA LEU A 117 -5.11 -5.14 -13.61
C LEU A 117 -4.63 -3.84 -14.25
N ALA A 118 -4.51 -2.78 -13.43
CA ALA A 118 -3.94 -1.52 -13.88
C ALA A 118 -2.49 -1.71 -14.30
N GLN A 119 -2.12 -1.17 -15.47
CA GLN A 119 -0.77 -1.23 -15.99
C GLN A 119 -0.17 0.15 -16.12
N TYR A 120 1.12 0.23 -15.85
CA TYR A 120 1.91 1.45 -15.88
C TYR A 120 3.18 1.23 -16.68
N GLU A 121 3.74 2.32 -17.20
CA GLU A 121 5.02 2.30 -17.89
C GLU A 121 6.03 3.11 -17.09
N LYS A 122 7.24 2.57 -16.93
CA LYS A 122 8.34 3.30 -16.29
C LYS A 122 8.90 4.31 -17.30
N LEU A 123 8.91 5.56 -16.91
CA LEU A 123 9.45 6.65 -17.74
C LEU A 123 10.95 6.83 -17.59
#